data_8702e402c948659180450bdc9421269f
#
_entry.id   8702e402c948659180450bdc9421269f
#
_cell.length_a   1.000
_cell.length_b   1.000
_cell.length_c   1.000
_cell.angle_alpha   90.00
_cell.angle_beta   90.00
_cell.angle_gamma   90.00
#
_symmetry.space_group_name_H-M   'P 1'
#
loop_
_entity.id
_entity.type
_entity.pdbx_description
1 polymer ?
#
loop_
_entity_poly.entity_id
_entity_poly.type
_entity_poly.pdbx_seq_one_letter_code
_entity_poly.pdbx_strand_id
1 'polypeptide(L)'
;PLSDYEIGLICSEEAKLFYPHVENVSLFTYNDNDLNYFNTIKSVSLLNEIKIKNYDAIVDLNTNFCAASSMLFFDLDAPLKIGFDSLINRKIYTITLERKKNAFLESYFSRILSLLGIKI
;
A
#
# COMPACT_ATOMS: atom_id res chain seq x y z
N PRO A 1 -8.55 -15.25 10.28
CA PRO A 1 -8.76 -13.88 10.73
C PRO A 1 -7.52 -13.01 10.53
N LEU A 2 -7.70 -11.71 10.45
CA LEU A 2 -6.61 -10.76 10.24
C LEU A 2 -5.56 -10.77 11.36
N SER A 3 -5.94 -11.22 12.56
CA SER A 3 -5.02 -11.35 13.69
C SER A 3 -3.89 -12.37 13.45
N ASP A 4 -4.04 -13.25 12.50
CA ASP A 4 -3.01 -14.24 12.14
C ASP A 4 -1.94 -13.66 11.21
N TYR A 5 -2.08 -12.41 10.78
CA TYR A 5 -1.20 -11.76 9.83
C TYR A 5 -0.47 -10.58 10.50
N GLU A 6 0.78 -10.41 10.14
CA GLU A 6 1.52 -9.20 10.49
C GLU A 6 1.27 -8.16 9.40
N ILE A 7 0.74 -7.01 9.79
CA ILE A 7 0.30 -5.97 8.84
C ILE A 7 1.10 -4.69 9.05
N GLY A 8 1.64 -4.13 7.97
CA GLY A 8 2.19 -2.79 7.95
C GLY A 8 1.25 -1.86 7.21
N LEU A 9 1.01 -0.68 7.75
CA LEU A 9 0.20 0.36 7.12
C LEU A 9 1.05 1.61 6.93
N ILE A 10 1.07 2.12 5.71
CA ILE A 10 1.78 3.36 5.37
C ILE A 10 0.75 4.40 4.99
N CYS A 11 0.77 5.55 5.66
CA CYS A 11 -0.16 6.64 5.37
C CYS A 11 0.46 8.00 5.71
N SER A 12 -0.17 9.08 5.25
CA SER A 12 0.22 10.42 5.67
C SER A 12 -0.07 10.64 7.15
N GLU A 13 0.65 11.57 7.79
CA GLU A 13 0.39 11.91 9.20
C GLU A 13 -1.04 12.39 9.43
N GLU A 14 -1.62 13.09 8.47
CA GLU A 14 -3.02 13.53 8.54
C GLU A 14 -3.98 12.33 8.57
N ALA A 15 -3.74 11.33 7.74
CA ALA A 15 -4.58 10.13 7.68
C ALA A 15 -4.47 9.28 8.94
N LYS A 16 -3.37 9.35 9.67
CA LYS A 16 -3.15 8.62 10.92
C LYS A 16 -4.29 8.81 11.92
N LEU A 17 -4.90 9.98 11.95
CA LEU A 17 -6.00 10.29 12.85
C LEU A 17 -7.24 9.42 12.64
N PHE A 18 -7.39 8.83 11.45
CA PHE A 18 -8.53 7.97 11.11
C PHE A 18 -8.29 6.49 11.40
N TYR A 19 -7.06 6.12 11.82
CA TYR A 19 -6.71 4.74 12.08
C TYR A 19 -6.45 4.54 13.58
N PRO A 20 -7.29 3.77 14.28
CA PRO A 20 -7.05 3.46 15.67
C PRO A 20 -5.84 2.54 15.82
N HIS A 21 -5.21 2.60 16.99
CA HIS A 21 -4.14 1.64 17.29
C HIS A 21 -4.72 0.23 17.34
N VAL A 22 -4.17 -0.66 16.54
CA VAL A 22 -4.57 -2.07 16.47
C VAL A 22 -3.32 -2.94 16.69
N GLU A 23 -3.45 -3.98 17.50
CA GLU A 23 -2.37 -4.94 17.69
C GLU A 23 -2.03 -5.63 16.36
N ASN A 24 -0.75 -5.97 16.17
CA ASN A 24 -0.22 -6.59 14.97
C ASN A 24 -0.20 -5.69 13.73
N VAL A 25 -0.52 -4.40 13.88
CA VAL A 25 -0.40 -3.42 12.80
C VAL A 25 0.72 -2.45 13.13
N SER A 26 1.75 -2.43 12.29
CA SER A 26 2.82 -1.44 12.36
C SER A 26 2.43 -0.25 11.50
N LEU A 27 2.50 0.95 12.05
CA LEU A 27 2.12 2.17 11.35
C LEU A 27 3.36 2.96 10.96
N PHE A 28 3.49 3.23 9.66
CA PHE A 28 4.51 4.11 9.09
C PHE A 28 3.82 5.36 8.56
N THR A 29 4.27 6.53 8.98
CA THR A 29 3.67 7.79 8.54
C THR A 29 4.69 8.68 7.85
N TYR A 30 4.22 9.48 6.91
CA TYR A 30 5.03 10.48 6.22
C TYR A 30 4.31 11.82 6.18
N ASN A 31 5.08 12.89 6.06
CA ASN A 31 4.57 14.25 5.86
C ASN A 31 5.22 14.87 4.63
N ASP A 32 4.90 16.11 4.32
CA ASP A 32 5.42 16.79 3.13
C ASP A 32 6.96 16.92 3.13
N ASN A 33 7.58 16.96 4.31
CA ASN A 33 9.04 17.01 4.43
C ASN A 33 9.71 15.68 4.04
N ASP A 34 8.98 14.58 4.06
CA ASP A 34 9.47 13.26 3.64
C ASP A 34 9.37 13.06 2.13
N LEU A 35 8.72 13.98 1.42
CA LEU A 35 8.49 13.89 -0.02
C LEU A 35 9.44 14.82 -0.79
N ASN A 36 9.87 14.37 -1.98
CA ASN A 36 10.65 15.19 -2.89
C ASN A 36 9.72 15.99 -3.83
N TYR A 37 10.32 16.74 -4.75
CA TYR A 37 9.59 17.55 -5.74
C TYR A 37 8.58 16.73 -6.56
N PHE A 38 8.86 15.45 -6.80
CA PHE A 38 7.99 14.55 -7.56
C PHE A 38 6.97 13.82 -6.69
N ASN A 39 6.83 14.20 -5.42
CA ASN A 39 5.94 13.58 -4.45
C ASN A 39 6.25 12.09 -4.19
N THR A 40 7.51 11.71 -4.31
CA THR A 40 7.98 10.38 -3.88
C THR A 40 8.71 10.50 -2.55
N ILE A 41 8.73 9.42 -1.78
CA ILE A 41 9.36 9.42 -0.44
C ILE A 41 10.87 9.52 -0.59
N LYS A 42 11.46 10.57 0.00
CA LYS A 42 12.91 10.80 0.01
C LYS A 42 13.57 10.49 1.35
N SER A 43 12.79 10.34 2.42
CA SER A 43 13.33 10.09 3.75
C SER A 43 14.02 8.72 3.81
N VAL A 44 15.36 8.72 3.95
CA VAL A 44 16.14 7.50 4.01
C VAL A 44 15.80 6.67 5.24
N SER A 45 15.57 7.32 6.38
CA SER A 45 15.20 6.63 7.61
C SER A 45 13.85 5.92 7.49
N LEU A 46 12.86 6.58 6.90
CA LEU A 46 11.54 5.99 6.67
C LEU A 46 11.62 4.82 5.69
N LEU A 47 12.33 4.99 4.58
CA LEU A 47 12.51 3.92 3.61
C LEU A 47 13.22 2.71 4.21
N ASN A 48 14.22 2.94 5.06
CA ASN A 48 14.92 1.84 5.73
C ASN A 48 14.01 1.10 6.71
N GLU A 49 13.18 1.80 7.46
CA GLU A 49 12.21 1.17 8.36
C GLU A 49 11.23 0.28 7.61
N ILE A 50 10.77 0.73 6.45
CA ILE A 50 9.85 -0.04 5.60
C ILE A 50 10.57 -1.25 5.00
N LYS A 51 11.78 -1.07 4.50
CA LYS A 51 12.53 -2.12 3.78
C LYS A 51 13.14 -3.19 4.69
N ILE A 52 13.22 -2.94 5.99
CA ILE A 52 13.85 -3.89 6.93
C ILE A 52 13.06 -5.19 7.05
N LYS A 53 11.77 -5.15 6.78
CA LYS A 53 10.90 -6.33 6.81
C LYS A 53 10.77 -6.95 5.42
N ASN A 54 10.64 -8.27 5.38
CA ASN A 54 10.30 -9.01 4.17
C ASN A 54 8.78 -9.13 4.07
N TYR A 55 8.22 -8.77 2.93
CA TYR A 55 6.78 -8.81 2.73
C TYR A 55 6.43 -9.97 1.77
N ASP A 56 5.40 -10.74 2.11
CA ASP A 56 4.83 -11.75 1.22
C ASP A 56 3.95 -11.10 0.15
N ALA A 57 3.27 -10.02 0.52
CA ALA A 57 2.46 -9.24 -0.40
C ALA A 57 2.43 -7.78 0.03
N ILE A 58 2.32 -6.89 -0.94
CA ILE A 58 2.10 -5.46 -0.72
C ILE A 58 0.90 -5.01 -1.55
N VAL A 59 0.09 -4.11 -0.97
CA VAL A 59 -1.16 -3.66 -1.58
C VAL A 59 -1.22 -2.14 -1.56
N ASP A 60 -1.48 -1.55 -2.71
CA ASP A 60 -1.74 -0.13 -2.86
C ASP A 60 -3.25 0.11 -2.93
N LEU A 61 -3.79 0.75 -1.91
CA LEU A 61 -5.23 1.03 -1.82
C LEU A 61 -5.63 2.35 -2.47
N ASN A 62 -4.67 3.08 -3.05
CA ASN A 62 -4.98 4.32 -3.78
C ASN A 62 -5.67 3.99 -5.09
N THR A 63 -6.90 4.46 -5.26
CA THR A 63 -7.70 4.20 -6.47
C THR A 63 -7.25 5.05 -7.66
N ASN A 64 -6.56 6.16 -7.39
CA ASN A 64 -5.89 6.97 -8.40
C ASN A 64 -4.39 6.78 -8.28
N PHE A 65 -3.66 7.04 -9.36
CA PHE A 65 -2.21 6.94 -9.35
C PHE A 65 -1.60 7.79 -8.22
N CYS A 66 -0.75 7.19 -7.41
CA CYS A 66 0.01 7.86 -6.36
C CYS A 66 1.50 7.59 -6.57
N ALA A 67 2.26 8.65 -6.86
CA ALA A 67 3.68 8.50 -7.16
C ALA A 67 4.46 7.94 -5.97
N ALA A 68 4.12 8.34 -4.75
CA ALA A 68 4.80 7.86 -3.55
C ALA A 68 4.66 6.34 -3.39
N SER A 69 3.45 5.80 -3.51
CA SER A 69 3.23 4.36 -3.38
C SER A 69 3.80 3.58 -4.55
N SER A 70 3.64 4.07 -5.77
CA SER A 70 4.13 3.35 -6.96
C SER A 70 5.65 3.24 -6.97
N MET A 71 6.38 4.30 -6.61
CA MET A 71 7.84 4.25 -6.53
C MET A 71 8.32 3.40 -5.36
N LEU A 72 7.62 3.44 -4.23
CA LEU A 72 7.92 2.57 -3.11
C LEU A 72 7.75 1.09 -3.50
N PHE A 73 6.69 0.76 -4.21
CA PHE A 73 6.43 -0.60 -4.67
C PHE A 73 7.47 -1.08 -5.69
N PHE A 74 7.98 -0.15 -6.51
CA PHE A 74 9.08 -0.46 -7.42
C PHE A 74 10.34 -0.89 -6.65
N ASP A 75 10.62 -0.22 -5.52
CA ASP A 75 11.80 -0.47 -4.71
C ASP A 75 11.67 -1.67 -3.76
N LEU A 76 10.44 -2.05 -3.40
CA LEU A 76 10.23 -3.16 -2.49
C LEU A 76 10.26 -4.52 -3.21
N ASP A 77 10.89 -5.49 -2.55
CA ASP A 77 10.91 -6.88 -3.00
C ASP A 77 9.76 -7.64 -2.33
N ALA A 78 8.69 -7.85 -3.07
CA ALA A 78 7.59 -8.69 -2.62
C ALA A 78 7.10 -9.53 -3.81
N PRO A 79 6.84 -10.82 -3.62
CA PRO A 79 6.40 -11.67 -4.72
C PRO A 79 5.02 -11.30 -5.27
N LEU A 80 4.20 -10.64 -4.46
CA LEU A 80 2.85 -10.22 -4.87
C LEU A 80 2.68 -8.73 -4.61
N LYS A 81 2.43 -7.97 -5.68
CA LYS A 81 2.20 -6.53 -5.64
C LYS A 81 0.85 -6.24 -6.29
N ILE A 82 -0.12 -5.78 -5.50
CA ILE A 82 -1.50 -5.57 -5.94
C ILE A 82 -1.85 -4.09 -5.85
N GLY A 83 -2.53 -3.58 -6.84
CA GLY A 83 -3.02 -2.19 -6.82
C GLY A 83 -4.00 -1.93 -7.95
N PHE A 84 -4.42 -0.67 -8.05
CA PHE A 84 -5.33 -0.25 -9.11
C PHE A 84 -4.57 0.06 -10.40
N ASP A 85 -5.25 -0.12 -11.52
CA ASP A 85 -4.64 -0.01 -12.84
C ASP A 85 -4.23 1.41 -13.19
N SER A 86 -3.04 1.56 -13.75
CA SER A 86 -2.54 2.75 -14.41
C SER A 86 -1.42 2.32 -15.36
N LEU A 87 -1.02 3.19 -16.28
CA LEU A 87 0.06 2.89 -17.22
C LEU A 87 1.37 2.54 -16.50
N ILE A 88 1.66 3.21 -15.39
CA ILE A 88 2.88 2.96 -14.61
C ILE A 88 2.70 1.71 -13.75
N ASN A 89 1.56 1.56 -13.08
CA ASN A 89 1.33 0.44 -12.16
C ASN A 89 1.34 -0.90 -12.89
N ARG A 90 0.88 -0.97 -14.13
CA ARG A 90 0.97 -2.19 -14.96
C ARG A 90 2.39 -2.72 -15.11
N LYS A 91 3.38 -1.83 -15.08
CA LYS A 91 4.79 -2.19 -15.21
C LYS A 91 5.43 -2.62 -13.89
N ILE A 92 4.85 -2.24 -12.77
CA ILE A 92 5.41 -2.43 -11.43
C ILE A 92 4.66 -3.53 -10.66
N TYR A 93 3.33 -3.53 -10.75
CA TYR A 93 2.47 -4.40 -9.94
C TYR A 93 2.27 -5.76 -10.60
N THR A 94 2.18 -6.79 -9.78
CA THR A 94 1.92 -8.16 -10.22
C THR A 94 0.49 -8.30 -10.73
N ILE A 95 -0.46 -7.70 -10.01
CA ILE A 95 -1.88 -7.71 -10.33
C ILE A 95 -2.40 -6.28 -10.26
N THR A 96 -3.07 -5.83 -11.31
CA THR A 96 -3.78 -4.55 -11.30
C THR A 96 -5.27 -4.77 -11.45
N LEU A 97 -6.04 -3.97 -10.72
CA LEU A 97 -7.50 -4.00 -10.74
C LEU A 97 -8.01 -2.76 -11.47
N GLU A 98 -8.82 -2.97 -12.49
CA GLU A 98 -9.46 -1.88 -13.20
C GLU A 98 -10.66 -1.39 -12.39
N ARG A 99 -10.65 -0.08 -12.06
CA ARG A 99 -11.75 0.53 -11.34
C ARG A 99 -12.89 0.87 -12.29
N LYS A 100 -14.04 0.26 -12.07
CA LYS A 100 -15.26 0.56 -12.82
C LYS A 100 -16.01 1.71 -12.18
N LYS A 101 -16.55 2.61 -13.01
CA LYS A 101 -17.17 3.87 -12.60
C LYS A 101 -18.29 3.72 -11.56
N ASN A 102 -19.06 2.64 -11.60
CA ASN A 102 -20.22 2.43 -10.74
C ASN A 102 -20.02 1.33 -9.69
N ALA A 103 -18.78 0.88 -9.48
CA ALA A 103 -18.52 -0.17 -8.50
C ALA A 103 -18.18 0.42 -7.14
N PHE A 104 -18.63 -0.23 -6.07
CA PHE A 104 -18.32 0.16 -4.70
C PHE A 104 -16.90 -0.25 -4.35
N LEU A 105 -16.20 0.58 -3.54
CA LEU A 105 -14.84 0.29 -3.09
C LEU A 105 -14.76 -1.01 -2.30
N GLU A 106 -15.78 -1.34 -1.52
CA GLU A 106 -15.84 -2.55 -0.72
C GLU A 106 -15.69 -3.81 -1.56
N SER A 107 -16.24 -3.81 -2.78
CA SER A 107 -16.11 -4.97 -3.67
C SER A 107 -14.67 -5.18 -4.14
N TYR A 108 -13.92 -4.11 -4.36
CA TYR A 108 -12.49 -4.20 -4.70
C TYR A 108 -11.67 -4.67 -3.50
N PHE A 109 -11.95 -4.16 -2.32
CA PHE A 109 -11.23 -4.58 -1.11
C PHE A 109 -11.49 -6.04 -0.78
N SER A 110 -12.72 -6.52 -0.94
CA SER A 110 -13.05 -7.94 -0.79
C SER A 110 -12.30 -8.80 -1.80
N ARG A 111 -12.18 -8.32 -3.04
CA ARG A 111 -11.43 -9.01 -4.07
C ARG A 111 -9.93 -9.07 -3.75
N ILE A 112 -9.36 -7.99 -3.23
CA ILE A 112 -7.96 -7.94 -2.80
C ILE A 112 -7.73 -8.96 -1.68
N LEU A 113 -8.59 -8.99 -0.67
CA LEU A 113 -8.48 -9.96 0.42
C LEU A 113 -8.56 -11.39 -0.10
N SER A 114 -9.45 -11.65 -1.06
CA SER A 114 -9.56 -12.97 -1.70
C SER A 114 -8.26 -13.33 -2.44
N LEU A 115 -7.67 -12.39 -3.18
CA LEU A 115 -6.40 -12.62 -3.89
C LEU A 115 -5.25 -12.92 -2.94
N LEU A 116 -5.29 -12.34 -1.74
CA LEU A 116 -4.30 -12.59 -0.70
C LEU A 116 -4.54 -13.92 0.04
N GLY A 117 -5.66 -14.59 -0.22
CA GLY A 117 -6.03 -15.81 0.50
C GLY A 117 -6.55 -15.57 1.90
N ILE A 118 -6.93 -14.32 2.21
CA ILE A 118 -7.47 -13.96 3.53
C ILE A 118 -8.98 -14.21 3.53
N LYS A 119 -9.42 -15.03 4.49
CA LYS A 119 -10.84 -15.27 4.71
C LYS A 119 -11.38 -14.34 5.79
N ILE A 120 -12.50 -13.72 5.49
CA ILE A 120 -13.20 -12.86 6.42
C ILE A 120 -14.39 -13.61 7.01
#